data_01647d12c884e05e4d209fd4b615212b
#
_entry.id   01647d12c884e05e4d209fd4b615212b
#
_cell.length_a   1.000
_cell.length_b   1.000
_cell.length_c   1.000
_cell.angle_alpha   90.00
_cell.angle_beta   90.00
_cell.angle_gamma   90.00
#
_symmetry.space_group_name_H-M   'P 1'
#
loop_
_entity.id
_entity.type
_entity.pdbx_description
1 polymer ?
#
loop_
_entity_poly.entity_id
_entity_poly.type
_entity_poly.pdbx_seq_one_letter_code
_entity_poly.pdbx_strand_id
1 'polypeptide(L)'
;MHLAQRALRRAVSGATVALLALAVGCAPQPEESATAKASGTSAATCAKGKLATKASGKLTIATDEPAYEPWFKDDKPSNGKGFESSVAYAVAQQLGYGKSAVVWQAVPFNKAFAPGEKTFDFDINQVSISAERKKAVDFSSGYYDVRQAVIALKGSKAAKARSIADLKDVKLGAQVGTTSLDYITNVVKPKQQPAAYAKNDQAKSALKNGQVDAIVTDLPTAFYITAAEVTDAKIVGQFENQGGTPEQFGLVLDKGSALTPCVSSAVNALRKDGTLAKLEKQWLSDAVDAPVLK
;
A
#
# COMPACT_ATOMS: atom_id res chain seq x y z
N MET A 1 -51.95 3.22 -37.18
CA MET A 1 -53.35 2.74 -37.04
C MET A 1 -53.66 2.60 -35.56
N HIS A 2 -54.56 3.46 -35.12
CA HIS A 2 -55.55 3.35 -34.05
C HIS A 2 -55.05 3.06 -32.61
N LEU A 3 -55.04 4.09 -31.72
CA LEU A 3 -56.18 4.73 -30.97
C LEU A 3 -56.95 3.77 -30.04
N ALA A 4 -56.93 4.00 -28.71
CA ALA A 4 -57.97 4.67 -27.91
C ALA A 4 -57.67 4.49 -26.41
N GLN A 5 -57.42 5.52 -25.63
CA GLN A 5 -58.27 6.32 -24.72
C GLN A 5 -59.49 5.63 -24.08
N ARG A 6 -59.57 5.77 -22.74
CA ARG A 6 -60.74 6.12 -21.87
C ARG A 6 -60.30 5.96 -20.40
N ALA A 7 -60.14 6.90 -19.57
CA ALA A 7 -60.94 7.94 -18.89
C ALA A 7 -62.31 7.48 -18.30
N LEU A 8 -62.51 7.58 -17.00
CA LEU A 8 -63.68 8.23 -16.29
C LEU A 8 -63.74 7.74 -14.83
N ARG A 9 -63.59 8.60 -13.89
CA ARG A 9 -64.53 9.42 -13.08
C ARG A 9 -64.88 8.84 -11.69
N ARG A 10 -64.59 9.69 -10.71
CA ARG A 10 -65.39 10.27 -9.61
C ARG A 10 -66.02 9.34 -8.56
N ALA A 11 -65.74 9.67 -7.27
CA ALA A 11 -66.80 10.17 -6.37
C ALA A 11 -66.19 10.76 -5.07
N VAL A 12 -66.75 11.87 -4.67
CA VAL A 12 -66.53 12.72 -3.52
C VAL A 12 -67.54 12.30 -2.43
N SER A 13 -67.16 12.36 -1.18
CA SER A 13 -68.01 12.63 0.02
C SER A 13 -67.04 12.60 1.24
N GLY A 14 -66.81 13.56 2.06
CA GLY A 14 -67.64 14.61 2.65
C GLY A 14 -68.11 14.22 4.05
N ALA A 15 -67.52 14.79 5.11
CA ALA A 15 -68.12 15.20 6.36
C ALA A 15 -67.12 15.39 7.51
N THR A 16 -66.83 16.61 7.85
CA THR A 16 -67.20 17.40 9.05
C THR A 16 -66.58 17.00 10.39
N VAL A 17 -65.64 17.86 10.86
CA VAL A 17 -65.55 18.66 12.11
C VAL A 17 -65.65 17.93 13.43
N ALA A 18 -64.62 18.05 14.25
CA ALA A 18 -64.70 18.47 15.67
C ALA A 18 -63.33 19.02 16.15
N LEU A 19 -63.29 20.31 16.45
CA LEU A 19 -62.27 20.97 17.26
C LEU A 19 -62.30 20.44 18.67
N LEU A 20 -61.15 20.02 19.22
CA LEU A 20 -60.87 20.10 20.65
C LEU A 20 -59.46 20.62 20.83
N ALA A 21 -59.36 21.84 21.32
CA ALA A 21 -58.12 22.44 21.80
C ALA A 21 -57.80 21.87 23.20
N LEU A 22 -56.61 21.27 23.32
CA LEU A 22 -55.97 21.07 24.62
C LEU A 22 -54.53 21.55 24.52
N ALA A 23 -54.27 22.67 25.16
CA ALA A 23 -52.93 23.18 25.41
C ALA A 23 -52.25 22.29 26.45
N VAL A 24 -51.11 21.72 26.10
CA VAL A 24 -50.20 21.14 27.08
C VAL A 24 -48.77 21.57 26.76
N GLY A 25 -48.10 22.03 27.78
CA GLY A 25 -46.88 22.78 27.87
C GLY A 25 -45.64 22.23 27.12
N CYS A 26 -44.83 23.19 26.70
CA CYS A 26 -43.44 22.99 26.31
C CYS A 26 -42.64 22.52 27.53
N ALA A 27 -42.16 21.27 27.48
CA ALA A 27 -41.00 20.83 28.23
C ALA A 27 -39.83 20.63 27.24
N PRO A 28 -38.63 21.13 27.52
CA PRO A 28 -37.48 20.89 26.63
C PRO A 28 -37.06 19.42 26.74
N GLN A 29 -37.11 18.73 25.61
CA GLN A 29 -36.57 17.41 25.46
C GLN A 29 -35.04 17.53 25.42
N PRO A 30 -34.28 16.75 26.19
CA PRO A 30 -32.82 16.76 26.06
C PRO A 30 -32.45 16.18 24.70
N GLU A 31 -31.66 16.94 23.91
CA GLU A 31 -31.01 16.44 22.70
C GLU A 31 -30.12 15.29 23.12
N GLU A 32 -30.50 14.06 22.75
CA GLU A 32 -29.58 12.94 22.70
C GLU A 32 -28.52 13.28 21.67
N SER A 33 -27.35 13.71 22.14
CA SER A 33 -26.13 13.74 21.35
C SER A 33 -25.91 12.33 20.77
N ALA A 34 -26.17 12.18 19.49
CA ALA A 34 -25.74 11.03 18.71
C ALA A 34 -24.20 10.98 18.73
N THR A 35 -23.66 10.44 19.81
CA THR A 35 -22.27 9.99 19.79
C THR A 35 -22.16 8.93 18.70
N ALA A 36 -21.57 9.32 17.57
CA ALA A 36 -21.12 8.38 16.55
C ALA A 36 -20.27 7.34 17.28
N LYS A 37 -20.83 6.14 17.46
CA LYS A 37 -20.06 4.97 17.86
C LYS A 37 -19.01 4.75 16.78
N ALA A 38 -17.80 5.23 17.04
CA ALA A 38 -16.64 4.69 16.37
C ALA A 38 -16.72 3.18 16.58
N SER A 39 -16.91 2.43 15.51
CA SER A 39 -16.86 0.95 15.50
C SER A 39 -15.41 0.56 15.82
N GLY A 40 -15.04 0.67 17.10
CA GLY A 40 -13.83 0.07 17.61
C GLY A 40 -14.00 -1.43 17.51
N THR A 41 -13.28 -2.06 16.61
CA THR A 41 -13.13 -3.53 16.59
C THR A 41 -12.67 -3.93 17.98
N SER A 42 -13.54 -4.60 18.73
CA SER A 42 -13.25 -4.99 20.11
C SER A 42 -11.96 -5.82 20.14
N ALA A 43 -11.08 -5.54 21.09
CA ALA A 43 -9.84 -6.31 21.30
C ALA A 43 -10.09 -7.83 21.37
N ALA A 44 -11.29 -8.26 21.78
CA ALA A 44 -11.73 -9.64 21.82
C ALA A 44 -11.85 -10.30 20.44
N THR A 45 -12.10 -9.53 19.36
CA THR A 45 -12.20 -10.06 17.99
C THR A 45 -10.83 -10.29 17.35
N CYS A 46 -9.78 -9.65 17.85
CA CYS A 46 -8.40 -9.80 17.37
C CYS A 46 -7.58 -10.82 18.20
N ALA A 47 -8.19 -11.54 19.13
CA ALA A 47 -7.51 -12.55 19.92
C ALA A 47 -7.13 -13.77 19.05
N LYS A 48 -5.93 -14.32 19.30
CA LYS A 48 -5.47 -15.57 18.66
C LYS A 48 -6.52 -16.67 18.83
N GLY A 49 -6.73 -17.46 17.76
CA GLY A 49 -7.75 -18.52 17.72
C GLY A 49 -9.17 -18.03 17.39
N LYS A 50 -9.37 -16.70 17.32
CA LYS A 50 -10.61 -16.06 16.83
C LYS A 50 -10.41 -15.34 15.52
N LEU A 51 -9.17 -15.29 15.01
CA LEU A 51 -8.84 -14.69 13.72
C LEU A 51 -9.26 -15.64 12.59
N ALA A 52 -9.93 -15.08 11.58
CA ALA A 52 -10.32 -15.81 10.37
C ALA A 52 -9.11 -15.95 9.42
N THR A 53 -8.11 -16.77 9.82
CA THR A 53 -6.93 -17.07 9.01
C THR A 53 -7.21 -18.15 7.98
N LYS A 54 -6.45 -18.17 6.87
CA LYS A 54 -6.58 -19.16 5.78
C LYS A 54 -6.32 -20.59 6.26
N ALA A 55 -5.41 -20.75 7.22
CA ALA A 55 -5.12 -22.04 7.84
C ALA A 55 -5.27 -21.95 9.35
N SER A 56 -6.06 -22.86 9.95
CA SER A 56 -6.32 -22.85 11.40
C SER A 56 -5.02 -22.90 12.21
N GLY A 57 -4.86 -21.97 13.15
CA GLY A 57 -3.68 -21.86 14.02
C GLY A 57 -2.39 -21.42 13.34
N LYS A 58 -2.44 -21.07 12.06
CA LYS A 58 -1.32 -20.55 11.27
C LYS A 58 -1.63 -19.14 10.76
N LEU A 59 -0.59 -18.40 10.47
CA LEU A 59 -0.65 -17.11 9.78
C LEU A 59 0.15 -17.23 8.48
N THR A 60 -0.55 -17.21 7.35
CA THR A 60 0.07 -17.33 6.03
C THR A 60 0.43 -15.93 5.52
N ILE A 61 1.72 -15.67 5.36
CA ILE A 61 2.25 -14.39 4.89
C ILE A 61 2.83 -14.57 3.50
N ALA A 62 2.46 -13.70 2.57
CA ALA A 62 2.97 -13.72 1.21
C ALA A 62 4.03 -12.64 1.00
N THR A 63 4.95 -12.91 0.05
CA THR A 63 5.86 -11.94 -0.55
C THR A 63 6.29 -12.46 -1.93
N ASP A 64 6.99 -11.64 -2.75
CA ASP A 64 7.51 -12.09 -4.06
C ASP A 64 8.73 -13.02 -3.92
N GLU A 65 9.08 -13.63 -5.03
CA GLU A 65 10.30 -14.41 -5.22
C GLU A 65 11.00 -13.93 -6.53
N PRO A 66 12.24 -13.43 -6.43
CA PRO A 66 13.07 -13.29 -5.23
C PRO A 66 12.57 -12.19 -4.28
N ALA A 67 12.78 -12.43 -2.98
CA ALA A 67 12.54 -11.46 -1.92
C ALA A 67 13.77 -10.55 -1.76
N TYR A 68 13.65 -9.31 -2.22
CA TYR A 68 14.80 -8.40 -2.39
C TYR A 68 15.33 -7.81 -1.10
N GLU A 69 16.67 -7.62 -1.03
CA GLU A 69 17.30 -6.79 -0.01
C GLU A 69 17.07 -5.28 -0.30
N PRO A 70 17.00 -4.46 0.73
CA PRO A 70 17.21 -4.71 2.18
C PRO A 70 15.94 -5.18 2.93
N TRP A 71 14.85 -5.42 2.21
CA TRP A 71 13.55 -5.81 2.75
C TRP A 71 13.59 -7.21 3.35
N PHE A 72 14.23 -8.13 2.65
CA PHE A 72 14.45 -9.52 3.06
C PHE A 72 15.92 -9.88 2.87
N LYS A 73 16.56 -10.49 3.88
CA LYS A 73 17.97 -10.88 3.81
C LYS A 73 18.11 -12.28 3.21
N ASP A 74 19.09 -12.44 2.31
CA ASP A 74 19.47 -13.72 1.70
C ASP A 74 18.34 -14.40 0.90
N ASP A 75 17.39 -13.64 0.34
CA ASP A 75 16.20 -14.17 -0.35
C ASP A 75 15.43 -15.20 0.51
N LYS A 76 15.36 -14.97 1.84
CA LYS A 76 14.76 -15.89 2.81
C LYS A 76 13.79 -15.18 3.74
N PRO A 77 12.53 -14.97 3.32
CA PRO A 77 11.53 -14.29 4.14
C PRO A 77 11.36 -14.90 5.54
N SER A 78 11.54 -16.24 5.66
CA SER A 78 11.36 -16.97 6.91
C SER A 78 12.49 -16.80 7.93
N ASN A 79 13.64 -16.19 7.56
CA ASN A 79 14.78 -16.07 8.47
C ASN A 79 14.59 -14.99 9.56
N GLY A 80 13.64 -14.04 9.39
CA GLY A 80 13.38 -12.94 10.30
C GLY A 80 14.37 -11.77 10.13
N LYS A 81 15.15 -11.75 9.04
CA LYS A 81 16.15 -10.74 8.74
C LYS A 81 15.73 -9.90 7.52
N GLY A 82 16.09 -8.62 7.54
CA GLY A 82 15.59 -7.60 6.62
C GLY A 82 14.39 -6.87 7.22
N PHE A 83 14.09 -5.69 6.68
CA PHE A 83 13.06 -4.82 7.25
C PHE A 83 11.68 -5.49 7.26
N GLU A 84 11.20 -5.93 6.11
CA GLU A 84 9.86 -6.50 5.98
C GLU A 84 9.72 -7.87 6.63
N SER A 85 10.74 -8.72 6.56
CA SER A 85 10.72 -9.97 7.31
C SER A 85 10.56 -9.72 8.81
N SER A 86 11.28 -8.73 9.35
CA SER A 86 11.20 -8.35 10.78
C SER A 86 9.84 -7.75 11.14
N VAL A 87 9.28 -6.87 10.27
CA VAL A 87 7.94 -6.30 10.45
C VAL A 87 6.87 -7.38 10.44
N ALA A 88 6.95 -8.32 9.48
CA ALA A 88 5.99 -9.44 9.37
C ALA A 88 5.93 -10.28 10.66
N TYR A 89 7.09 -10.64 11.22
CA TYR A 89 7.14 -11.37 12.48
C TYR A 89 6.68 -10.55 13.68
N ALA A 90 6.96 -9.24 13.71
CA ALA A 90 6.45 -8.36 14.75
C ALA A 90 4.92 -8.24 14.70
N VAL A 91 4.34 -8.11 13.51
CA VAL A 91 2.88 -8.13 13.32
C VAL A 91 2.30 -9.49 13.74
N ALA A 92 2.91 -10.58 13.31
CA ALA A 92 2.48 -11.94 13.71
C ALA A 92 2.46 -12.07 15.24
N GLN A 93 3.48 -11.60 15.93
CA GLN A 93 3.56 -11.63 17.40
C GLN A 93 2.45 -10.79 18.05
N GLN A 94 2.18 -9.58 17.55
CA GLN A 94 1.07 -8.74 18.02
C GLN A 94 -0.30 -9.47 17.86
N LEU A 95 -0.46 -10.21 16.76
CA LEU A 95 -1.66 -11.02 16.50
C LEU A 95 -1.69 -12.33 17.31
N GLY A 96 -0.66 -12.60 18.15
CA GLY A 96 -0.57 -13.78 19.00
C GLY A 96 -0.04 -15.04 18.29
N TYR A 97 0.61 -14.91 17.14
CA TYR A 97 1.27 -16.00 16.41
C TYR A 97 2.78 -16.00 16.68
N GLY A 98 3.30 -17.10 17.24
CA GLY A 98 4.74 -17.30 17.34
C GLY A 98 5.38 -17.59 15.97
N LYS A 99 6.70 -17.49 15.87
CA LYS A 99 7.46 -17.70 14.61
C LYS A 99 7.15 -19.03 13.93
N SER A 100 6.96 -20.12 14.69
CA SER A 100 6.63 -21.44 14.18
C SER A 100 5.20 -21.57 13.63
N ALA A 101 4.34 -20.61 13.91
CA ALA A 101 2.97 -20.56 13.39
C ALA A 101 2.88 -19.73 12.09
N VAL A 102 3.94 -19.03 11.70
CA VAL A 102 4.01 -18.29 10.43
C VAL A 102 4.39 -19.23 9.30
N VAL A 103 3.62 -19.16 8.22
CA VAL A 103 3.88 -19.87 6.96
C VAL A 103 4.11 -18.83 5.87
N TRP A 104 5.22 -18.95 5.15
CA TRP A 104 5.52 -18.05 4.04
C TRP A 104 5.08 -18.67 2.71
N GLN A 105 4.57 -17.81 1.82
CA GLN A 105 4.12 -18.18 0.48
C GLN A 105 4.69 -17.21 -0.54
N ALA A 106 5.28 -17.73 -1.63
CA ALA A 106 5.69 -16.90 -2.75
C ALA A 106 4.46 -16.51 -3.60
N VAL A 107 4.28 -15.22 -3.81
CA VAL A 107 3.22 -14.64 -4.63
C VAL A 107 3.81 -13.51 -5.47
N PRO A 108 3.73 -13.57 -6.82
CA PRO A 108 4.27 -12.51 -7.67
C PRO A 108 3.66 -11.14 -7.32
N PHE A 109 4.49 -10.10 -7.31
CA PHE A 109 4.13 -8.73 -6.90
C PHE A 109 2.74 -8.28 -7.39
N ASN A 110 2.51 -8.34 -8.72
CA ASN A 110 1.24 -7.90 -9.29
C ASN A 110 0.03 -8.79 -8.94
N LYS A 111 0.26 -10.01 -8.47
CA LYS A 111 -0.81 -10.93 -8.00
C LYS A 111 -1.25 -10.61 -6.59
N ALA A 112 -0.38 -10.04 -5.76
CA ALA A 112 -0.71 -9.67 -4.39
C ALA A 112 -1.93 -8.73 -4.32
N PHE A 113 -2.01 -7.74 -5.20
CA PHE A 113 -3.11 -6.75 -5.24
C PHE A 113 -4.05 -6.88 -6.46
N ALA A 114 -3.94 -7.94 -7.27
CA ALA A 114 -4.91 -8.22 -8.33
C ALA A 114 -6.31 -8.49 -7.72
N PRO A 115 -7.42 -8.24 -8.44
CA PRO A 115 -8.76 -8.65 -8.00
C PRO A 115 -8.86 -10.17 -7.77
N GLY A 116 -9.74 -10.58 -6.86
CA GLY A 116 -10.04 -11.98 -6.55
C GLY A 116 -9.50 -12.42 -5.19
N GLU A 117 -9.95 -13.60 -4.75
CA GLU A 117 -9.61 -14.20 -3.46
C GLU A 117 -8.10 -14.44 -3.33
N LYS A 118 -7.56 -14.17 -2.14
CA LYS A 118 -6.15 -14.41 -1.80
C LYS A 118 -5.98 -15.75 -1.10
N THR A 119 -4.81 -16.34 -1.28
CA THR A 119 -4.41 -17.60 -0.62
C THR A 119 -3.61 -17.37 0.66
N PHE A 120 -3.40 -16.10 1.03
CA PHE A 120 -2.63 -15.65 2.18
C PHE A 120 -3.50 -14.79 3.11
N ASP A 121 -3.07 -14.65 4.35
CA ASP A 121 -3.73 -13.79 5.35
C ASP A 121 -3.36 -12.32 5.13
N PHE A 122 -2.09 -12.05 4.86
CA PHE A 122 -1.63 -10.78 4.30
C PHE A 122 -0.34 -10.96 3.48
N ASP A 123 -0.11 -10.03 2.55
CA ASP A 123 1.14 -9.91 1.80
C ASP A 123 1.94 -8.71 2.30
N ILE A 124 3.27 -8.85 2.32
CA ILE A 124 4.23 -7.79 2.65
C ILE A 124 5.33 -7.78 1.59
N ASN A 125 5.35 -6.78 0.73
CA ASN A 125 6.16 -6.77 -0.47
C ASN A 125 6.28 -5.36 -1.08
N GLN A 126 6.65 -4.37 -0.30
CA GLN A 126 6.79 -2.97 -0.73
C GLN A 126 5.57 -2.45 -1.51
N VAL A 127 4.35 -2.86 -1.11
CA VAL A 127 3.13 -2.49 -1.83
C VAL A 127 2.62 -1.15 -1.34
N SER A 128 2.76 -0.12 -2.16
CA SER A 128 2.24 1.21 -1.86
C SER A 128 0.72 1.22 -1.80
N ILE A 129 0.19 1.85 -0.76
CA ILE A 129 -1.24 2.10 -0.59
C ILE A 129 -1.69 3.11 -1.63
N SER A 130 -2.60 2.72 -2.52
CA SER A 130 -3.20 3.63 -3.51
C SER A 130 -4.71 3.48 -3.58
N ALA A 131 -5.39 4.54 -4.04
CA ALA A 131 -6.84 4.52 -4.26
C ALA A 131 -7.24 3.46 -5.29
N GLU A 132 -6.40 3.25 -6.32
CA GLU A 132 -6.65 2.26 -7.36
C GLU A 132 -6.58 0.83 -6.79
N ARG A 133 -5.50 0.50 -6.07
CA ARG A 133 -5.33 -0.82 -5.46
C ARG A 133 -6.41 -1.11 -4.41
N LYS A 134 -6.85 -0.10 -3.65
CA LYS A 134 -7.96 -0.23 -2.68
C LYS A 134 -9.30 -0.65 -3.29
N LYS A 135 -9.49 -0.53 -4.59
CA LYS A 135 -10.69 -1.06 -5.26
C LYS A 135 -10.72 -2.59 -5.24
N ALA A 136 -9.57 -3.23 -5.35
CA ALA A 136 -9.43 -4.68 -5.47
C ALA A 136 -9.06 -5.40 -4.17
N VAL A 137 -8.35 -4.73 -3.26
CA VAL A 137 -7.82 -5.29 -2.01
C VAL A 137 -8.01 -4.35 -0.84
N ASP A 138 -7.86 -4.86 0.37
CA ASP A 138 -7.72 -4.04 1.56
C ASP A 138 -6.24 -3.86 1.92
N PHE A 139 -5.97 -2.80 2.67
CA PHE A 139 -4.65 -2.51 3.22
C PHE A 139 -4.74 -2.33 4.72
N SER A 140 -3.68 -2.71 5.40
CA SER A 140 -3.45 -2.27 6.78
C SER A 140 -3.16 -0.77 6.84
N SER A 141 -3.03 -0.22 8.05
CA SER A 141 -2.29 1.03 8.28
C SER A 141 -0.90 0.92 7.66
N GLY A 142 -0.37 2.03 7.12
CA GLY A 142 0.96 2.04 6.54
C GLY A 142 2.03 1.65 7.56
N TYR A 143 3.04 0.86 7.16
CA TYR A 143 4.14 0.47 8.05
C TYR A 143 5.45 1.18 7.72
N TYR A 144 5.58 1.80 6.54
CA TYR A 144 6.76 2.52 6.09
C TYR A 144 6.39 3.68 5.17
N ASP A 145 7.04 4.84 5.35
CA ASP A 145 6.92 6.00 4.46
C ASP A 145 8.04 5.93 3.41
N VAL A 146 7.68 5.87 2.14
CA VAL A 146 8.62 5.66 1.05
C VAL A 146 8.69 6.86 0.11
N ARG A 147 9.85 7.03 -0.54
CA ARG A 147 10.05 7.92 -1.68
C ARG A 147 10.60 7.15 -2.86
N GLN A 148 10.28 7.62 -4.06
CA GLN A 148 10.80 7.07 -5.30
C GLN A 148 12.11 7.75 -5.66
N ALA A 149 13.09 6.98 -6.16
CA ALA A 149 14.42 7.48 -6.51
C ALA A 149 14.85 7.04 -7.90
N VAL A 150 15.67 7.86 -8.52
CA VAL A 150 16.28 7.61 -9.84
C VAL A 150 17.70 7.12 -9.64
N ILE A 151 18.05 6.00 -10.26
CA ILE A 151 19.43 5.47 -10.35
C ILE A 151 19.90 5.47 -11.81
N ALA A 152 21.17 5.85 -12.00
CA ALA A 152 21.81 5.86 -13.31
C ALA A 152 23.29 5.44 -13.21
N LEU A 153 23.86 4.90 -14.28
CA LEU A 153 25.30 4.65 -14.35
C LEU A 153 26.06 5.98 -14.25
N LYS A 154 27.15 6.02 -13.45
CA LYS A 154 27.91 7.23 -13.13
C LYS A 154 28.35 8.02 -14.37
N GLY A 155 28.69 7.33 -15.46
CA GLY A 155 29.13 7.95 -16.72
C GLY A 155 28.00 8.38 -17.66
N SER A 156 26.73 8.08 -17.36
CA SER A 156 25.61 8.36 -18.25
C SER A 156 25.17 9.82 -18.20
N LYS A 157 24.43 10.25 -19.26
CA LYS A 157 23.80 11.58 -19.27
C LYS A 157 22.79 11.74 -18.13
N ALA A 158 22.07 10.68 -17.78
CA ALA A 158 21.09 10.69 -16.72
C ALA A 158 21.71 10.97 -15.33
N ALA A 159 22.97 10.56 -15.10
CA ALA A 159 23.69 10.82 -13.84
C ALA A 159 23.96 12.32 -13.57
N LYS A 160 23.78 13.17 -14.56
CA LYS A 160 23.98 14.63 -14.47
C LYS A 160 22.68 15.40 -14.23
N ALA A 161 21.51 14.73 -14.27
CA ALA A 161 20.23 15.36 -14.05
C ALA A 161 20.15 15.99 -12.65
N ARG A 162 19.54 17.17 -12.57
CA ARG A 162 19.33 17.95 -11.35
C ARG A 162 17.87 18.26 -11.11
N SER A 163 17.04 18.04 -12.12
CA SER A 163 15.61 18.35 -12.13
C SER A 163 14.82 17.25 -12.84
N ILE A 164 13.50 17.24 -12.63
CA ILE A 164 12.58 16.38 -13.37
C ILE A 164 12.64 16.69 -14.87
N ALA A 165 12.84 17.97 -15.23
CA ALA A 165 12.93 18.40 -16.62
C ALA A 165 14.12 17.75 -17.35
N ASP A 166 15.25 17.54 -16.67
CA ASP A 166 16.45 16.92 -17.25
C ASP A 166 16.22 15.42 -17.58
N LEU A 167 15.22 14.81 -16.96
CA LEU A 167 14.87 13.41 -17.20
C LEU A 167 13.96 13.20 -18.41
N LYS A 168 13.42 14.24 -19.02
CA LYS A 168 12.48 14.12 -20.16
C LYS A 168 13.11 13.54 -21.41
N ASP A 169 14.41 13.75 -21.60
CA ASP A 169 15.18 13.21 -22.74
C ASP A 169 15.98 11.95 -22.39
N VAL A 170 15.68 11.36 -21.21
CA VAL A 170 16.32 10.15 -20.69
C VAL A 170 15.41 8.95 -20.91
N LYS A 171 15.98 7.83 -21.38
CA LYS A 171 15.28 6.56 -21.49
C LYS A 171 15.17 5.92 -20.10
N LEU A 172 13.98 5.99 -19.53
CA LEU A 172 13.70 5.52 -18.18
C LEU A 172 13.07 4.13 -18.19
N GLY A 173 13.30 3.36 -17.11
CA GLY A 173 12.68 2.06 -16.92
C GLY A 173 12.30 1.82 -15.45
N ALA A 174 11.31 0.95 -15.24
CA ALA A 174 10.89 0.46 -13.92
C ALA A 174 10.17 -0.89 -14.04
N GLN A 175 9.90 -1.53 -12.91
CA GLN A 175 9.06 -2.71 -12.88
C GLN A 175 7.61 -2.34 -13.17
N VAL A 176 6.91 -3.16 -13.96
CA VAL A 176 5.50 -2.98 -14.29
C VAL A 176 4.62 -3.08 -13.03
N GLY A 177 3.58 -2.24 -12.97
CA GLY A 177 2.61 -2.23 -11.85
C GLY A 177 3.10 -1.54 -10.58
N THR A 178 4.31 -0.94 -10.59
CA THR A 178 4.86 -0.19 -9.46
C THR A 178 4.50 1.29 -9.54
N THR A 179 4.47 1.95 -8.39
CA THR A 179 4.40 3.42 -8.30
C THR A 179 5.63 4.08 -8.93
N SER A 180 6.78 3.38 -8.97
CA SER A 180 7.98 3.83 -9.71
C SER A 180 7.68 4.08 -11.19
N LEU A 181 6.97 3.15 -11.85
CA LEU A 181 6.56 3.31 -13.25
C LEU A 181 5.52 4.43 -13.39
N ASP A 182 4.62 4.57 -12.41
CA ASP A 182 3.64 5.65 -12.39
C ASP A 182 4.30 7.03 -12.24
N TYR A 183 5.37 7.16 -11.42
CA TYR A 183 6.16 8.39 -11.32
C TYR A 183 6.82 8.74 -12.65
N ILE A 184 7.40 7.76 -13.36
CA ILE A 184 7.95 8.00 -14.69
C ILE A 184 6.86 8.51 -15.63
N THR A 185 5.72 7.85 -15.68
CA THR A 185 4.65 8.11 -16.66
C THR A 185 3.92 9.42 -16.37
N ASN A 186 3.61 9.69 -15.09
CA ASN A 186 2.70 10.75 -14.69
C ASN A 186 3.41 12.01 -14.18
N VAL A 187 4.64 11.88 -13.64
CA VAL A 187 5.41 12.99 -13.08
C VAL A 187 6.51 13.44 -14.04
N VAL A 188 7.40 12.51 -14.44
CA VAL A 188 8.50 12.86 -15.36
C VAL A 188 7.97 13.14 -16.76
N LYS A 189 7.06 12.31 -17.27
CA LYS A 189 6.48 12.40 -18.63
C LYS A 189 7.57 12.49 -19.69
N PRO A 190 8.46 11.48 -19.79
CA PRO A 190 9.56 11.49 -20.71
C PRO A 190 9.07 11.48 -22.16
N LYS A 191 9.89 12.02 -23.08
CA LYS A 191 9.57 12.04 -24.51
C LYS A 191 9.52 10.63 -25.13
N GLN A 192 10.30 9.69 -24.57
CA GLN A 192 10.28 8.29 -24.97
C GLN A 192 9.41 7.49 -24.01
N GLN A 193 8.68 6.50 -24.53
CA GLN A 193 7.91 5.60 -23.70
C GLN A 193 8.82 4.89 -22.70
N PRO A 194 8.46 4.86 -21.40
CA PRO A 194 9.23 4.13 -20.40
C PRO A 194 9.31 2.63 -20.71
N ALA A 195 10.46 2.03 -20.43
CA ALA A 195 10.61 0.58 -20.50
C ALA A 195 10.02 -0.06 -19.24
N ALA A 196 9.03 -0.94 -19.41
CA ALA A 196 8.40 -1.69 -18.33
C ALA A 196 8.96 -3.11 -18.28
N TYR A 197 9.43 -3.54 -17.11
CA TYR A 197 10.04 -4.85 -16.87
C TYR A 197 9.16 -5.68 -15.92
N ALA A 198 9.15 -6.99 -16.11
CA ALA A 198 8.35 -7.88 -15.25
C ALA A 198 8.88 -7.94 -13.80
N LYS A 199 10.20 -7.78 -13.61
CA LYS A 199 10.88 -7.80 -12.30
C LYS A 199 11.96 -6.72 -12.21
N ASN A 200 12.29 -6.29 -10.99
CA ASN A 200 13.39 -5.36 -10.73
C ASN A 200 14.74 -5.86 -11.27
N ASP A 201 15.01 -7.16 -11.23
CA ASP A 201 16.24 -7.73 -11.77
C ASP A 201 16.42 -7.47 -13.27
N GLN A 202 15.33 -7.49 -14.03
CA GLN A 202 15.35 -7.16 -15.44
C GLN A 202 15.63 -5.66 -15.66
N ALA A 203 15.03 -4.80 -14.85
CA ALA A 203 15.30 -3.37 -14.89
C ALA A 203 16.77 -3.05 -14.54
N LYS A 204 17.34 -3.69 -13.50
CA LYS A 204 18.75 -3.60 -13.13
C LYS A 204 19.66 -4.07 -14.26
N SER A 205 19.33 -5.22 -14.87
CA SER A 205 20.09 -5.77 -16.00
C SER A 205 20.07 -4.83 -17.21
N ALA A 206 18.91 -4.24 -17.50
CA ALA A 206 18.77 -3.26 -18.58
C ALA A 206 19.59 -1.99 -18.34
N LEU A 207 19.66 -1.51 -17.08
CA LEU A 207 20.52 -0.40 -16.69
C LEU A 207 22.00 -0.75 -16.89
N LYS A 208 22.46 -1.91 -16.39
CA LYS A 208 23.85 -2.37 -16.53
C LYS A 208 24.28 -2.50 -18.01
N ASN A 209 23.37 -2.93 -18.86
CA ASN A 209 23.62 -3.15 -20.30
C ASN A 209 23.38 -1.87 -21.13
N GLY A 210 23.06 -0.73 -20.53
CA GLY A 210 22.80 0.53 -21.25
C GLY A 210 21.55 0.51 -22.12
N GLN A 211 20.62 -0.42 -21.87
CA GLN A 211 19.34 -0.51 -22.59
C GLN A 211 18.37 0.59 -22.13
N VAL A 212 18.55 1.08 -20.92
CA VAL A 212 17.94 2.32 -20.38
C VAL A 212 19.03 3.20 -19.79
N ASP A 213 18.80 4.52 -19.77
CA ASP A 213 19.74 5.50 -19.21
C ASP A 213 19.64 5.55 -17.66
N ALA A 214 18.44 5.27 -17.13
CA ALA A 214 18.17 5.23 -15.70
C ALA A 214 16.96 4.35 -15.38
N ILE A 215 16.87 3.91 -14.11
CA ILE A 215 15.69 3.24 -13.57
C ILE A 215 15.16 3.99 -12.36
N VAL A 216 13.86 3.82 -12.10
CA VAL A 216 13.19 4.35 -10.90
C VAL A 216 12.79 3.18 -10.02
N THR A 217 13.03 3.32 -8.71
CA THR A 217 12.68 2.36 -7.68
C THR A 217 12.55 3.07 -6.33
N ASP A 218 12.09 2.35 -5.30
CA ASP A 218 12.03 2.86 -3.94
C ASP A 218 13.41 3.27 -3.42
N LEU A 219 13.49 4.33 -2.66
CA LEU A 219 14.76 4.90 -2.20
C LEU A 219 15.65 3.89 -1.44
N PRO A 220 15.14 3.07 -0.49
CA PRO A 220 15.98 2.06 0.16
C PRO A 220 16.50 1.00 -0.81
N THR A 221 15.69 0.58 -1.76
CA THR A 221 16.10 -0.34 -2.84
C THR A 221 17.18 0.31 -3.72
N ALA A 222 17.05 1.61 -4.03
CA ALA A 222 18.04 2.36 -4.79
C ALA A 222 19.40 2.39 -4.08
N PHE A 223 19.42 2.59 -2.76
CA PHE A 223 20.65 2.55 -1.96
C PHE A 223 21.29 1.17 -2.01
N TYR A 224 20.51 0.11 -1.79
CA TYR A 224 21.04 -1.25 -1.87
C TYR A 224 21.61 -1.59 -3.26
N ILE A 225 20.86 -1.28 -4.32
CA ILE A 225 21.31 -1.52 -5.71
C ILE A 225 22.64 -0.83 -5.96
N THR A 226 22.78 0.44 -5.62
CA THR A 226 24.00 1.22 -5.91
C THR A 226 25.17 0.85 -5.02
N ALA A 227 24.93 0.34 -3.81
CA ALA A 227 25.98 -0.07 -2.87
C ALA A 227 26.47 -1.50 -3.12
N ALA A 228 25.59 -2.42 -3.51
CA ALA A 228 25.89 -3.85 -3.52
C ALA A 228 25.76 -4.54 -4.89
N GLU A 229 24.85 -4.10 -5.76
CA GLU A 229 24.51 -4.85 -6.98
C GLU A 229 25.02 -4.20 -8.27
N VAL A 230 24.95 -2.87 -8.35
CA VAL A 230 25.37 -2.07 -9.52
C VAL A 230 26.24 -0.92 -9.02
N THR A 231 27.45 -1.23 -8.55
CA THR A 231 28.37 -0.28 -7.91
C THR A 231 28.85 0.84 -8.83
N ASP A 232 28.75 0.66 -10.16
CA ASP A 232 28.98 1.70 -11.15
C ASP A 232 27.79 2.66 -11.33
N ALA A 233 26.65 2.38 -10.69
CA ALA A 233 25.53 3.31 -10.64
C ALA A 233 25.64 4.26 -9.44
N LYS A 234 24.80 5.28 -9.47
CA LYS A 234 24.59 6.21 -8.35
C LYS A 234 23.12 6.60 -8.28
N ILE A 235 22.68 7.02 -7.12
CA ILE A 235 21.41 7.71 -6.96
C ILE A 235 21.56 9.11 -7.56
N VAL A 236 20.70 9.44 -8.52
CA VAL A 236 20.63 10.74 -9.17
C VAL A 236 19.88 11.72 -8.26
N GLY A 237 18.77 11.25 -7.71
CA GLY A 237 17.94 11.98 -6.76
C GLY A 237 16.66 11.23 -6.46
N GLN A 238 15.86 11.81 -5.57
CA GLN A 238 14.53 11.32 -5.19
C GLN A 238 13.45 12.32 -5.61
N PHE A 239 12.22 11.83 -5.77
CA PHE A 239 11.06 12.67 -6.05
C PHE A 239 10.43 13.18 -4.76
N GLU A 240 9.81 14.37 -4.83
CA GLU A 240 8.91 14.83 -3.76
C GLU A 240 7.61 13.99 -3.74
N ASN A 241 7.04 13.84 -2.56
CA ASN A 241 5.74 13.18 -2.41
C ASN A 241 4.66 13.97 -3.15
N GLN A 242 3.87 13.28 -3.95
CA GLN A 242 2.76 13.90 -4.67
C GLN A 242 1.65 14.33 -3.70
N GLY A 243 1.20 15.59 -3.82
CA GLY A 243 0.14 16.14 -2.97
C GLY A 243 0.51 16.34 -1.50
N GLY A 244 1.80 16.32 -1.15
CA GLY A 244 2.30 16.60 0.21
C GLY A 244 2.06 15.48 1.22
N THR A 245 1.43 14.37 0.83
CA THR A 245 1.23 13.19 1.70
C THR A 245 2.28 12.14 1.36
N PRO A 246 3.00 11.57 2.36
CA PRO A 246 3.93 10.49 2.13
C PRO A 246 3.26 9.30 1.45
N GLU A 247 3.93 8.73 0.44
CA GLU A 247 3.60 7.41 -0.07
C GLU A 247 3.91 6.39 1.03
N GLN A 248 3.01 5.43 1.26
CA GLN A 248 3.16 4.46 2.34
C GLN A 248 3.02 3.04 1.81
N PHE A 249 3.88 2.14 2.30
CA PHE A 249 3.65 0.71 2.15
C PHE A 249 2.63 0.22 3.18
N GLY A 250 1.72 -0.66 2.75
CA GLY A 250 0.74 -1.33 3.59
C GLY A 250 0.73 -2.83 3.36
N LEU A 251 0.34 -3.57 4.39
CA LEU A 251 0.09 -5.01 4.25
C LEU A 251 -1.19 -5.20 3.44
N VAL A 252 -1.12 -6.05 2.42
CA VAL A 252 -2.24 -6.32 1.50
C VAL A 252 -3.07 -7.48 2.02
N LEU A 253 -4.38 -7.33 2.04
CA LEU A 253 -5.33 -8.36 2.45
C LEU A 253 -6.42 -8.55 1.39
N ASP A 254 -7.17 -9.64 1.48
CA ASP A 254 -8.41 -9.80 0.70
C ASP A 254 -9.31 -8.57 0.86
N LYS A 255 -10.03 -8.22 -0.19
CA LYS A 255 -11.06 -7.18 -0.11
C LYS A 255 -12.17 -7.59 0.86
N GLY A 256 -12.41 -6.74 1.87
CA GLY A 256 -13.40 -7.00 2.93
C GLY A 256 -12.92 -8.01 3.98
N SER A 257 -11.61 -8.27 4.08
CA SER A 257 -11.06 -9.21 5.07
C SER A 257 -11.37 -8.79 6.50
N ALA A 258 -11.91 -9.73 7.28
CA ALA A 258 -12.13 -9.54 8.72
C ALA A 258 -10.81 -9.35 9.50
N LEU A 259 -9.65 -9.69 8.91
CA LEU A 259 -8.33 -9.48 9.50
C LEU A 259 -7.86 -8.03 9.39
N THR A 260 -8.38 -7.25 8.44
CA THR A 260 -7.89 -5.89 8.15
C THR A 260 -7.84 -4.99 9.40
N PRO A 261 -8.88 -4.92 10.26
CA PRO A 261 -8.81 -4.11 11.48
C PRO A 261 -7.75 -4.61 12.47
N CYS A 262 -7.59 -5.94 12.60
CA CYS A 262 -6.65 -6.53 13.54
C CYS A 262 -5.20 -6.32 13.09
N VAL A 263 -4.92 -6.51 11.81
CA VAL A 263 -3.60 -6.25 11.22
C VAL A 263 -3.25 -4.77 11.30
N SER A 264 -4.22 -3.87 11.02
CA SER A 264 -4.03 -2.42 11.19
C SER A 264 -3.74 -2.04 12.64
N SER A 265 -4.46 -2.64 13.60
CA SER A 265 -4.22 -2.43 15.03
C SER A 265 -2.82 -2.89 15.45
N ALA A 266 -2.35 -4.04 14.92
CA ALA A 266 -1.00 -4.54 15.17
C ALA A 266 0.07 -3.58 14.63
N VAL A 267 -0.06 -3.11 13.38
CA VAL A 267 0.85 -2.11 12.78
C VAL A 267 0.87 -0.82 13.61
N ASN A 268 -0.29 -0.32 14.03
CA ASN A 268 -0.40 0.89 14.83
C ASN A 268 0.22 0.72 16.23
N ALA A 269 0.10 -0.45 16.85
CA ALA A 269 0.76 -0.76 18.11
C ALA A 269 2.28 -0.73 17.96
N LEU A 270 2.84 -1.38 16.91
CA LEU A 270 4.27 -1.39 16.61
C LEU A 270 4.83 0.00 16.25
N ARG A 271 4.01 0.88 15.67
CA ARG A 271 4.36 2.28 15.45
C ARG A 271 4.43 3.03 16.78
N LYS A 272 3.40 2.87 17.61
CA LYS A 272 3.26 3.56 18.90
C LYS A 272 4.37 3.19 19.90
N ASP A 273 4.77 1.93 19.94
CA ASP A 273 5.82 1.46 20.86
C ASP A 273 7.25 1.66 20.33
N GLY A 274 7.39 2.24 19.12
CA GLY A 274 8.68 2.53 18.48
C GLY A 274 9.34 1.34 17.78
N THR A 275 8.68 0.18 17.74
CA THR A 275 9.25 -1.02 17.09
C THR A 275 9.50 -0.80 15.60
N LEU A 276 8.57 -0.17 14.86
CA LEU A 276 8.77 0.13 13.43
C LEU A 276 10.00 1.02 13.22
N ALA A 277 10.14 2.10 13.99
CA ALA A 277 11.29 3.01 13.88
C ALA A 277 12.62 2.32 14.22
N LYS A 278 12.61 1.40 15.20
CA LYS A 278 13.81 0.60 15.55
C LYS A 278 14.20 -0.34 14.42
N LEU A 279 13.21 -1.03 13.79
CA LEU A 279 13.46 -1.93 12.67
C LEU A 279 13.94 -1.17 11.43
N GLU A 280 13.35 -0.01 11.15
CA GLU A 280 13.79 0.89 10.08
C GLU A 280 15.24 1.32 10.29
N LYS A 281 15.60 1.81 11.47
CA LYS A 281 16.98 2.16 11.80
C LYS A 281 17.93 0.96 11.69
N GLN A 282 17.48 -0.23 12.05
CA GLN A 282 18.32 -1.43 12.01
C GLN A 282 18.64 -1.90 10.59
N TRP A 283 17.65 -1.82 9.68
CA TRP A 283 17.74 -2.44 8.37
C TRP A 283 17.87 -1.46 7.21
N LEU A 284 17.41 -0.21 7.40
CA LEU A 284 17.36 0.83 6.36
C LEU A 284 18.17 2.08 6.73
N SER A 285 19.06 2.00 7.74
CA SER A 285 19.87 3.16 8.19
C SER A 285 20.79 3.72 7.10
N ASP A 286 21.18 2.88 6.14
CA ASP A 286 22.00 3.30 5.00
C ASP A 286 21.18 4.01 3.90
N ALA A 287 19.85 3.90 3.96
CA ALA A 287 18.93 4.62 3.10
C ALA A 287 18.73 6.06 3.60
N VAL A 288 19.80 6.83 3.58
CA VAL A 288 19.81 8.25 3.95
C VAL A 288 19.15 9.09 2.86
N ASP A 289 18.99 10.38 3.13
CA ASP A 289 18.35 11.32 2.21
C ASP A 289 19.16 11.47 0.89
N ALA A 290 18.47 11.63 -0.23
CA ALA A 290 19.05 11.86 -1.54
C ALA A 290 18.61 13.25 -2.07
N PRO A 291 19.36 13.88 -3.00
CA PRO A 291 18.94 15.17 -3.57
C PRO A 291 17.53 15.09 -4.15
N VAL A 292 16.70 16.09 -3.84
CA VAL A 292 15.33 16.15 -4.37
C VAL A 292 15.37 16.73 -5.78
N LEU A 293 14.78 15.99 -6.73
CA LEU A 293 14.58 16.43 -8.12
C LEU A 293 13.30 17.28 -8.19
N LYS A 294 13.44 18.56 -8.54
CA LYS A 294 12.35 19.52 -8.65
C LYS A 294 11.98 19.82 -10.10
#